data_9d67890f57671391470c75d0bb27a2b2
#
_entry.id   9d67890f57671391470c75d0bb27a2b2
#
_cell.length_a   1.000
_cell.length_b   1.000
_cell.length_c   1.000
_cell.angle_alpha   90.00
_cell.angle_beta   90.00
_cell.angle_gamma   90.00
#
_symmetry.space_group_name_H-M   'P 1'
#
loop_
_entity.id
_entity.type
_entity.pdbx_description
1 polymer ?
#
loop_
_entity_poly.entity_id
_entity_poly.type
_entity_poly.pdbx_seq_one_letter_code
_entity_poly.pdbx_strand_id
1 'polypeptide(L)'
;MPIKLHKDLPAKAILESENIFVMDEDRSMSQDIRPLEILILNLMPLKEETETQLLRALSNTPLQIDCTFLMLSTHVSKNTSASHINKFYVTFEEIRKKRFDGMIITGAPVEMMEFEEVNYWEELSMIMEWSKKHVTSTLHICWGAQAGLYYHYGIQKYLRESKLSGIYSHKVLHHRVPLMRSMDDYIMAPHSRYTEVRREDVEKHPELIILSESNEAGLFLIMSRDGRQIFVQGHPEYDRMTLDGEYHRDLGKGINPQIPCNYYENDDPTKKPVLCWRNMANTLYSNWLNYYVYQATPYKLEEDAE
;
A
#
# COMPACT_ATOMS: atom_id res chain seq x y z
N MET A 1 -17.30 -8.60 -7.16
CA MET A 1 -17.02 -10.00 -6.78
C MET A 1 -16.00 -9.99 -5.67
N PRO A 2 -15.97 -11.01 -4.79
CA PRO A 2 -15.27 -10.92 -3.53
C PRO A 2 -13.79 -11.26 -3.62
N ILE A 3 -13.06 -10.78 -2.60
CA ILE A 3 -11.69 -11.22 -2.36
C ILE A 3 -11.68 -12.66 -1.84
N LYS A 4 -10.78 -13.50 -2.38
CA LYS A 4 -10.57 -14.86 -1.92
C LYS A 4 -9.60 -14.86 -0.76
N LEU A 5 -9.97 -15.48 0.34
CA LEU A 5 -9.14 -15.56 1.55
C LEU A 5 -9.08 -16.99 2.10
N HIS A 6 -7.95 -17.32 2.72
CA HIS A 6 -7.85 -18.55 3.52
C HIS A 6 -8.87 -18.50 4.67
N LYS A 7 -9.60 -19.60 4.89
CA LYS A 7 -10.70 -19.70 5.88
C LYS A 7 -10.32 -19.31 7.31
N ASP A 8 -9.07 -19.50 7.70
CA ASP A 8 -8.58 -19.22 9.05
C ASP A 8 -7.80 -17.89 9.14
N LEU A 9 -7.79 -17.07 8.09
CA LEU A 9 -7.14 -15.74 8.16
C LEU A 9 -7.96 -14.83 9.09
N PRO A 10 -7.36 -14.24 10.15
CA PRO A 10 -8.09 -13.40 11.12
C PRO A 10 -8.86 -12.24 10.48
N ALA A 11 -8.29 -11.64 9.44
CA ALA A 11 -8.93 -10.57 8.67
C ALA A 11 -10.30 -10.96 8.10
N LYS A 12 -10.55 -12.25 7.78
CA LYS A 12 -11.82 -12.72 7.22
C LYS A 12 -13.00 -12.38 8.13
N ALA A 13 -12.92 -12.71 9.40
CA ALA A 13 -14.02 -12.45 10.36
C ALA A 13 -14.29 -10.94 10.53
N ILE A 14 -13.26 -10.11 10.49
CA ILE A 14 -13.38 -8.66 10.57
C ILE A 14 -14.10 -8.11 9.34
N LEU A 15 -13.69 -8.51 8.15
CA LEU A 15 -14.28 -8.07 6.88
C LEU A 15 -15.74 -8.49 6.76
N GLU A 16 -16.07 -9.73 7.14
CA GLU A 16 -17.46 -10.23 7.17
C GLU A 16 -18.33 -9.42 8.15
N SER A 17 -17.80 -9.04 9.32
CA SER A 17 -18.52 -8.18 10.28
C SER A 17 -18.80 -6.77 9.75
N GLU A 18 -18.02 -6.30 8.77
CA GLU A 18 -18.20 -5.03 8.07
C GLU A 18 -19.08 -5.14 6.81
N ASN A 19 -19.80 -6.28 6.63
CA ASN A 19 -20.58 -6.59 5.43
C ASN A 19 -19.77 -6.62 4.13
N ILE A 20 -18.48 -6.88 4.20
CA ILE A 20 -17.63 -7.13 3.04
C ILE A 20 -17.73 -8.61 2.68
N PHE A 21 -18.16 -8.90 1.46
CA PHE A 21 -18.30 -10.27 1.00
C PHE A 21 -16.92 -10.89 0.71
N VAL A 22 -16.60 -11.95 1.43
CA VAL A 22 -15.36 -12.73 1.30
C VAL A 22 -15.68 -14.09 0.70
N MET A 23 -14.82 -14.60 -0.19
CA MET A 23 -14.92 -15.93 -0.79
C MET A 23 -13.93 -16.89 -0.13
N ASP A 24 -14.37 -18.12 0.16
CA ASP A 24 -13.47 -19.23 0.46
C ASP A 24 -12.99 -19.94 -0.82
N GLU A 25 -12.06 -20.85 -0.65
CA GLU A 25 -11.46 -21.60 -1.77
C GLU A 25 -12.48 -22.45 -2.52
N ASP A 26 -13.40 -23.10 -1.81
CA ASP A 26 -14.39 -24.01 -2.40
C ASP A 26 -15.35 -23.24 -3.33
N ARG A 27 -15.82 -22.08 -2.89
CA ARG A 27 -16.68 -21.21 -3.70
C ARG A 27 -15.94 -20.59 -4.87
N SER A 28 -14.68 -20.22 -4.70
CA SER A 28 -13.84 -19.68 -5.77
C SER A 28 -13.66 -20.68 -6.92
N MET A 29 -13.43 -21.97 -6.60
CA MET A 29 -13.29 -23.02 -7.59
C MET A 29 -14.58 -23.38 -8.33
N SER A 30 -15.73 -22.97 -7.82
CA SER A 30 -17.03 -23.18 -8.49
C SER A 30 -17.34 -22.16 -9.58
N GLN A 31 -16.51 -21.14 -9.75
CA GLN A 31 -16.68 -20.10 -10.75
C GLN A 31 -15.53 -20.16 -11.77
N ASP A 32 -15.89 -20.23 -13.05
CA ASP A 32 -14.91 -20.21 -14.15
C ASP A 32 -14.44 -18.77 -14.44
N ILE A 33 -13.75 -18.18 -13.46
CA ILE A 33 -13.21 -16.81 -13.51
C ILE A 33 -11.78 -16.85 -13.01
N ARG A 34 -10.84 -16.37 -13.83
CA ARG A 34 -9.46 -16.17 -13.40
C ARG A 34 -9.40 -15.00 -12.41
N PRO A 35 -9.03 -15.23 -11.14
CA PRO A 35 -8.80 -14.13 -10.19
C PRO A 35 -7.56 -13.32 -10.57
N LEU A 36 -7.51 -12.06 -10.15
CA LEU A 36 -6.28 -11.28 -10.19
C LEU A 36 -5.34 -11.75 -9.07
N GLU A 37 -4.14 -12.11 -9.43
CA GLU A 37 -3.07 -12.52 -8.52
C GLU A 37 -2.35 -11.29 -7.96
N ILE A 38 -2.59 -10.94 -6.70
CA ILE A 38 -1.98 -9.78 -6.04
C ILE A 38 -0.97 -10.24 -4.99
N LEU A 39 0.28 -9.84 -5.16
CA LEU A 39 1.36 -10.07 -4.19
C LEU A 39 1.45 -8.88 -3.22
N ILE A 40 1.50 -9.15 -1.93
CA ILE A 40 1.62 -8.11 -0.89
C ILE A 40 2.88 -8.35 -0.07
N LEU A 41 3.92 -7.56 -0.31
CA LEU A 41 5.11 -7.51 0.54
C LEU A 41 4.80 -6.62 1.74
N ASN A 42 4.49 -7.27 2.87
CA ASN A 42 4.08 -6.59 4.08
C ASN A 42 5.28 -6.34 5.01
N LEU A 43 5.80 -5.12 4.98
CA LEU A 43 6.94 -4.67 5.81
C LEU A 43 6.49 -4.02 7.13
N MET A 44 5.18 -3.83 7.32
CA MET A 44 4.63 -3.20 8.52
C MET A 44 4.83 -4.06 9.76
N PRO A 45 5.01 -3.43 10.94
CA PRO A 45 5.26 -4.16 12.19
C PRO A 45 4.02 -4.90 12.71
N LEU A 46 2.81 -4.35 12.51
CA LEU A 46 1.53 -4.95 12.89
C LEU A 46 0.89 -5.59 11.66
N LYS A 47 1.37 -6.78 11.28
CA LYS A 47 1.01 -7.41 10.01
C LYS A 47 -0.47 -7.71 9.88
N GLU A 48 -1.11 -8.28 10.90
CA GLU A 48 -2.53 -8.65 10.89
C GLU A 48 -3.45 -7.43 10.72
N GLU A 49 -3.07 -6.28 11.30
CA GLU A 49 -3.78 -5.02 11.09
C GLU A 49 -3.64 -4.53 9.64
N THR A 50 -2.42 -4.52 9.11
CA THR A 50 -2.14 -4.12 7.73
C THR A 50 -2.80 -5.04 6.71
N GLU A 51 -2.82 -6.36 6.96
CA GLU A 51 -3.58 -7.33 6.17
C GLU A 51 -5.05 -6.93 6.05
N THR A 52 -5.69 -6.67 7.20
CA THR A 52 -7.11 -6.27 7.24
C THR A 52 -7.36 -4.97 6.47
N GLN A 53 -6.49 -3.97 6.65
CA GLN A 53 -6.60 -2.67 5.98
C GLN A 53 -6.48 -2.80 4.46
N LEU A 54 -5.46 -3.52 3.96
CA LEU A 54 -5.25 -3.72 2.53
C LEU A 54 -6.33 -4.59 1.90
N LEU A 55 -6.71 -5.68 2.55
CA LEU A 55 -7.77 -6.56 2.05
C LEU A 55 -9.11 -5.82 1.96
N ARG A 56 -9.42 -4.95 2.92
CA ARG A 56 -10.62 -4.08 2.87
C ARG A 56 -10.54 -3.13 1.66
N ALA A 57 -9.40 -2.50 1.44
CA ALA A 57 -9.24 -1.58 0.31
C ALA A 57 -9.35 -2.30 -1.05
N LEU A 58 -8.76 -3.48 -1.17
CA LEU A 58 -8.80 -4.30 -2.38
C LEU A 58 -10.18 -4.93 -2.64
N SER A 59 -11.00 -5.14 -1.60
CA SER A 59 -12.32 -5.78 -1.74
C SER A 59 -13.39 -4.89 -2.39
N ASN A 60 -13.13 -3.59 -2.54
CA ASN A 60 -14.10 -2.63 -3.11
C ASN A 60 -14.05 -2.61 -4.66
N THR A 61 -14.16 -3.77 -5.28
CA THR A 61 -14.16 -3.95 -6.75
C THR A 61 -15.04 -5.14 -7.14
N PRO A 62 -15.61 -5.16 -8.36
CA PRO A 62 -16.29 -6.34 -8.89
C PRO A 62 -15.31 -7.44 -9.34
N LEU A 63 -14.01 -7.19 -9.39
CA LEU A 63 -13.01 -8.17 -9.82
C LEU A 63 -12.72 -9.18 -8.71
N GLN A 64 -12.51 -10.43 -9.07
CA GLN A 64 -12.07 -11.45 -8.14
C GLN A 64 -10.57 -11.30 -7.90
N ILE A 65 -10.16 -11.32 -6.63
CA ILE A 65 -8.77 -11.11 -6.23
C ILE A 65 -8.31 -12.26 -5.34
N ASP A 66 -7.13 -12.79 -5.64
CA ASP A 66 -6.39 -13.74 -4.81
C ASP A 66 -5.12 -13.05 -4.30
N CYS A 67 -4.96 -12.95 -2.97
CA CYS A 67 -3.84 -12.27 -2.33
C CYS A 67 -2.84 -13.25 -1.77
N THR A 68 -1.58 -13.10 -2.16
CA THR A 68 -0.42 -13.81 -1.58
C THR A 68 0.38 -12.84 -0.73
N PHE A 69 0.57 -13.13 0.56
CA PHE A 69 1.41 -12.34 1.45
C PHE A 69 2.86 -12.82 1.39
N LEU A 70 3.76 -11.89 1.09
CA LEU A 70 5.20 -12.11 1.02
C LEU A 70 5.88 -11.56 2.26
N MET A 71 6.78 -12.36 2.85
CA MET A 71 7.70 -11.91 3.90
C MET A 71 9.14 -11.87 3.38
N LEU A 72 9.96 -11.05 4.03
CA LEU A 72 11.41 -11.07 3.84
C LEU A 72 12.04 -12.18 4.67
N SER A 73 12.91 -12.97 4.05
CA SER A 73 13.64 -14.05 4.70
C SER A 73 14.72 -13.53 5.66
N THR A 74 15.25 -12.36 5.38
CA THR A 74 16.31 -11.68 6.15
C THR A 74 15.78 -10.88 7.34
N HIS A 75 14.44 -10.81 7.53
CA HIS A 75 13.82 -10.05 8.60
C HIS A 75 12.83 -10.87 9.42
N VAL A 76 13.05 -10.90 10.74
CA VAL A 76 12.13 -11.59 11.67
C VAL A 76 11.11 -10.59 12.22
N SER A 77 9.83 -10.84 12.03
CA SER A 77 8.75 -10.04 12.61
C SER A 77 8.76 -10.17 14.14
N LYS A 78 8.73 -9.01 14.85
CA LYS A 78 8.73 -8.99 16.32
C LYS A 78 7.33 -8.91 16.93
N ASN A 79 6.35 -8.45 16.16
CA ASN A 79 5.00 -8.13 16.66
C ASN A 79 3.91 -9.06 16.12
N THR A 80 4.28 -10.06 15.32
CA THR A 80 3.37 -11.06 14.77
C THR A 80 3.87 -12.45 15.12
N SER A 81 2.97 -13.35 15.51
CA SER A 81 3.34 -14.70 15.92
C SER A 81 3.97 -15.50 14.77
N ALA A 82 4.96 -16.32 15.08
CA ALA A 82 5.58 -17.21 14.08
C ALA A 82 4.56 -18.16 13.45
N SER A 83 3.55 -18.60 14.22
CA SER A 83 2.47 -19.46 13.71
C SER A 83 1.63 -18.75 12.63
N HIS A 84 1.34 -17.46 12.79
CA HIS A 84 0.62 -16.67 11.79
C HIS A 84 1.47 -16.52 10.51
N ILE A 85 2.74 -16.12 10.68
CA ILE A 85 3.66 -15.95 9.55
C ILE A 85 3.80 -17.28 8.77
N ASN A 86 4.10 -18.38 9.44
CA ASN A 86 4.29 -19.67 8.77
C ASN A 86 3.04 -20.19 8.07
N LYS A 87 1.85 -19.76 8.50
CA LYS A 87 0.58 -20.20 7.92
C LYS A 87 0.14 -19.38 6.71
N PHE A 88 0.39 -18.08 6.71
CA PHE A 88 -0.20 -17.15 5.76
C PHE A 88 0.79 -16.43 4.85
N TYR A 89 2.10 -16.53 5.13
CA TYR A 89 3.13 -15.85 4.34
C TYR A 89 3.99 -16.86 3.58
N VAL A 90 4.47 -16.42 2.43
CA VAL A 90 5.44 -17.13 1.62
C VAL A 90 6.76 -16.36 1.58
N THR A 91 7.85 -17.05 1.27
CA THR A 91 9.17 -16.47 1.03
C THR A 91 9.35 -16.11 -0.45
N PHE A 92 10.34 -15.27 -0.76
CA PHE A 92 10.66 -14.94 -2.14
C PHE A 92 11.08 -16.17 -2.97
N GLU A 93 11.80 -17.11 -2.39
CA GLU A 93 12.22 -18.34 -3.08
C GLU A 93 11.03 -19.18 -3.58
N GLU A 94 9.91 -19.18 -2.84
CA GLU A 94 8.71 -19.93 -3.20
C GLU A 94 7.94 -19.30 -4.37
N ILE A 95 8.12 -18.00 -4.61
CA ILE A 95 7.36 -17.27 -5.63
C ILE A 95 8.20 -16.74 -6.79
N ARG A 96 9.52 -16.81 -6.76
CA ARG A 96 10.41 -16.18 -7.74
C ARG A 96 10.20 -16.61 -9.20
N LYS A 97 9.60 -17.79 -9.43
CA LYS A 97 9.24 -18.29 -10.77
C LYS A 97 7.83 -17.93 -11.19
N LYS A 98 7.00 -17.43 -10.27
CA LYS A 98 5.62 -17.04 -10.55
C LYS A 98 5.55 -15.66 -11.18
N ARG A 99 4.37 -15.37 -11.75
CA ARG A 99 4.00 -14.01 -12.20
C ARG A 99 2.77 -13.57 -11.43
N PHE A 100 2.66 -12.27 -11.22
CA PHE A 100 1.53 -11.64 -10.54
C PHE A 100 0.98 -10.49 -11.38
N ASP A 101 -0.31 -10.25 -11.26
CA ASP A 101 -0.97 -9.16 -11.97
C ASP A 101 -0.67 -7.82 -11.30
N GLY A 102 -0.63 -7.80 -9.97
CA GLY A 102 -0.26 -6.62 -9.20
C GLY A 102 0.60 -6.94 -7.99
N MET A 103 1.31 -5.93 -7.49
CA MET A 103 2.08 -6.04 -6.26
C MET A 103 1.87 -4.80 -5.40
N ILE A 104 1.80 -5.00 -4.08
CA ILE A 104 1.85 -3.91 -3.09
C ILE A 104 3.11 -4.08 -2.24
N ILE A 105 3.89 -3.02 -2.10
CA ILE A 105 5.00 -2.93 -1.15
C ILE A 105 4.61 -1.91 -0.09
N THR A 106 4.45 -2.33 1.16
CA THR A 106 3.97 -1.47 2.25
C THR A 106 5.06 -0.57 2.80
N GLY A 107 4.69 0.36 3.66
CA GLY A 107 5.60 1.11 4.51
C GLY A 107 6.36 0.22 5.51
N ALA A 108 7.38 0.82 6.13
CA ALA A 108 8.14 0.21 7.20
C ALA A 108 8.64 1.29 8.19
N PRO A 109 8.77 1.01 9.49
CA PRO A 109 9.19 2.00 10.50
C PRO A 109 10.71 2.15 10.56
N VAL A 110 11.38 2.28 9.41
CA VAL A 110 12.84 2.39 9.26
C VAL A 110 13.25 3.66 8.51
N GLU A 111 12.37 4.62 8.41
CA GLU A 111 12.55 5.84 7.61
C GLU A 111 13.69 6.75 8.08
N MET A 112 14.13 6.62 9.36
CA MET A 112 15.26 7.36 9.91
C MET A 112 16.63 6.78 9.56
N MET A 113 16.67 5.57 9.00
CA MET A 113 17.90 4.90 8.54
C MET A 113 18.14 5.22 7.06
N GLU A 114 19.39 5.27 6.63
CA GLU A 114 19.68 5.24 5.20
C GLU A 114 19.21 3.91 4.60
N PHE A 115 18.89 3.90 3.29
CA PHE A 115 18.30 2.70 2.69
C PHE A 115 19.23 1.50 2.78
N GLU A 116 20.51 1.68 2.55
CA GLU A 116 21.54 0.63 2.57
C GLU A 116 21.84 0.12 4.00
N GLU A 117 21.51 0.89 5.03
CA GLU A 117 21.64 0.48 6.42
C GLU A 117 20.50 -0.43 6.90
N VAL A 118 19.40 -0.50 6.13
CA VAL A 118 18.28 -1.38 6.46
C VAL A 118 18.70 -2.83 6.20
N ASN A 119 18.65 -3.66 7.22
CA ASN A 119 19.18 -5.02 7.21
C ASN A 119 18.58 -5.96 6.15
N TYR A 120 17.45 -5.61 5.56
CA TYR A 120 16.80 -6.35 4.46
C TYR A 120 16.84 -5.60 3.12
N TRP A 121 17.65 -4.55 2.99
CA TRP A 121 17.70 -3.73 1.77
C TRP A 121 18.08 -4.53 0.52
N GLU A 122 19.05 -5.42 0.65
CA GLU A 122 19.50 -6.26 -0.47
C GLU A 122 18.37 -7.16 -0.99
N GLU A 123 17.64 -7.84 -0.08
CA GLU A 123 16.52 -8.70 -0.44
C GLU A 123 15.36 -7.87 -1.04
N LEU A 124 15.05 -6.72 -0.45
CA LEU A 124 14.03 -5.80 -0.97
C LEU A 124 14.39 -5.31 -2.37
N SER A 125 15.64 -4.92 -2.60
CA SER A 125 16.16 -4.47 -3.90
C SER A 125 16.05 -5.58 -4.96
N MET A 126 16.38 -6.82 -4.58
CA MET A 126 16.23 -7.99 -5.45
C MET A 126 14.76 -8.23 -5.83
N ILE A 127 13.83 -8.08 -4.88
CA ILE A 127 12.40 -8.21 -5.12
C ILE A 127 11.89 -7.08 -6.03
N MET A 128 12.33 -5.84 -5.82
CA MET A 128 11.98 -4.71 -6.69
C MET A 128 12.50 -4.91 -8.12
N GLU A 129 13.72 -5.43 -8.31
CA GLU A 129 14.23 -5.75 -9.63
C GLU A 129 13.44 -6.87 -10.31
N TRP A 130 13.14 -7.95 -9.55
CA TRP A 130 12.32 -9.06 -10.02
C TRP A 130 10.92 -8.60 -10.43
N SER A 131 10.31 -7.69 -9.68
CA SER A 131 8.96 -7.20 -9.97
C SER A 131 8.84 -6.54 -11.34
N LYS A 132 9.91 -5.92 -11.85
CA LYS A 132 9.95 -5.30 -13.19
C LYS A 132 9.64 -6.28 -14.34
N LYS A 133 9.87 -7.58 -14.13
CA LYS A 133 9.64 -8.63 -15.14
C LYS A 133 8.48 -9.57 -14.81
N HIS A 134 8.11 -9.67 -13.54
CA HIS A 134 7.17 -10.67 -13.04
C HIS A 134 5.84 -10.08 -12.54
N VAL A 135 5.74 -8.74 -12.47
CA VAL A 135 4.55 -8.03 -12.02
C VAL A 135 4.13 -7.00 -13.06
N THR A 136 2.83 -6.91 -13.34
CA THR A 136 2.31 -5.94 -14.31
C THR A 136 2.35 -4.52 -13.76
N SER A 137 1.89 -4.29 -12.53
CA SER A 137 1.94 -2.98 -11.87
C SER A 137 2.22 -3.12 -10.38
N THR A 138 3.14 -2.30 -9.83
CA THR A 138 3.50 -2.29 -8.41
C THR A 138 3.07 -0.97 -7.78
N LEU A 139 2.33 -1.05 -6.66
CA LEU A 139 1.91 0.07 -5.84
C LEU A 139 2.76 0.07 -4.56
N HIS A 140 3.52 1.13 -4.37
CA HIS A 140 4.40 1.33 -3.23
C HIS A 140 3.77 2.32 -2.25
N ILE A 141 3.82 2.05 -0.94
CA ILE A 141 3.14 2.84 0.09
C ILE A 141 4.17 3.40 1.09
N CYS A 142 4.08 4.69 1.40
CA CYS A 142 4.85 5.41 2.42
C CYS A 142 6.38 5.20 2.26
N TRP A 143 7.05 4.59 3.24
CA TRP A 143 8.46 4.26 3.13
C TRP A 143 8.76 3.33 1.95
N GLY A 144 7.87 2.39 1.65
CA GLY A 144 7.99 1.57 0.44
C GLY A 144 7.98 2.39 -0.84
N ALA A 145 7.21 3.49 -0.89
CA ALA A 145 7.23 4.42 -2.02
C ALA A 145 8.57 5.18 -2.12
N GLN A 146 9.13 5.61 -0.99
CA GLN A 146 10.45 6.24 -0.96
C GLN A 146 11.54 5.26 -1.38
N ALA A 147 11.51 4.02 -0.87
CA ALA A 147 12.42 2.96 -1.24
C ALA A 147 12.35 2.63 -2.74
N GLY A 148 11.14 2.56 -3.30
CA GLY A 148 10.94 2.34 -4.74
C GLY A 148 11.46 3.49 -5.60
N LEU A 149 11.21 4.75 -5.20
CA LEU A 149 11.73 5.94 -5.88
C LEU A 149 13.26 5.98 -5.84
N TYR A 150 13.84 5.63 -4.70
CA TYR A 150 15.29 5.53 -4.56
C TYR A 150 15.88 4.43 -5.44
N TYR A 151 15.34 3.21 -5.34
CA TYR A 151 15.86 2.05 -6.07
C TYR A 151 15.76 2.22 -7.59
N HIS A 152 14.59 2.65 -8.09
CA HIS A 152 14.32 2.72 -9.54
C HIS A 152 14.86 3.98 -10.21
N TYR A 153 14.97 5.10 -9.46
CA TYR A 153 15.24 6.43 -10.02
C TYR A 153 16.37 7.19 -9.29
N GLY A 154 16.92 6.65 -8.19
CA GLY A 154 17.95 7.35 -7.40
C GLY A 154 17.44 8.56 -6.61
N ILE A 155 16.11 8.72 -6.48
CA ILE A 155 15.50 9.86 -5.79
C ILE A 155 15.63 9.67 -4.29
N GLN A 156 16.28 10.62 -3.61
CA GLN A 156 16.55 10.57 -2.17
C GLN A 156 15.31 10.93 -1.33
N LYS A 157 15.29 10.44 -0.09
CA LYS A 157 14.40 10.93 0.96
C LYS A 157 15.09 12.01 1.78
N TYR A 158 14.32 12.92 2.32
CA TYR A 158 14.81 14.02 3.18
C TYR A 158 14.11 13.99 4.51
N LEU A 159 14.86 14.21 5.59
CA LEU A 159 14.31 14.30 6.92
C LEU A 159 13.53 15.62 7.07
N ARG A 160 12.35 15.53 7.66
CA ARG A 160 11.53 16.69 8.02
C ARG A 160 11.93 17.22 9.39
N GLU A 161 11.63 18.48 9.67
CA GLU A 161 11.87 19.09 10.99
C GLU A 161 11.02 18.45 12.10
N SER A 162 9.84 17.93 11.76
CA SER A 162 8.93 17.23 12.65
C SER A 162 8.17 16.12 11.93
N LYS A 163 7.62 15.16 12.71
CA LYS A 163 6.75 14.12 12.19
C LYS A 163 5.53 14.74 11.52
N LEU A 164 5.30 14.40 10.27
CA LEU A 164 4.06 14.66 9.59
C LEU A 164 3.04 13.60 10.02
N SER A 165 2.07 13.98 10.84
CA SER A 165 1.00 13.09 11.31
C SER A 165 -0.35 13.78 11.20
N GLY A 166 -1.32 13.12 10.55
CA GLY A 166 -2.66 13.69 10.37
C GLY A 166 -3.24 13.46 8.99
N ILE A 167 -4.33 14.18 8.71
CA ILE A 167 -5.06 14.14 7.44
C ILE A 167 -4.80 15.44 6.69
N TYR A 168 -4.31 15.31 5.47
CA TYR A 168 -3.93 16.46 4.65
C TYR A 168 -4.69 16.48 3.34
N SER A 169 -5.02 17.69 2.89
CA SER A 169 -5.66 17.95 1.60
C SER A 169 -4.61 18.00 0.50
N HIS A 170 -4.84 17.25 -0.58
CA HIS A 170 -3.94 17.19 -1.74
C HIS A 170 -4.68 17.61 -2.99
N LYS A 171 -4.13 18.56 -3.72
CA LYS A 171 -4.64 18.98 -5.01
C LYS A 171 -4.36 17.90 -6.06
N VAL A 172 -5.37 17.52 -6.82
CA VAL A 172 -5.25 16.66 -7.99
C VAL A 172 -4.75 17.47 -9.18
N LEU A 173 -3.64 17.03 -9.79
CA LEU A 173 -2.99 17.76 -10.88
C LEU A 173 -3.40 17.25 -12.27
N HIS A 174 -3.80 15.98 -12.37
CA HIS A 174 -4.01 15.28 -13.65
C HIS A 174 -5.27 14.40 -13.64
N HIS A 175 -6.46 15.01 -13.71
CA HIS A 175 -7.76 14.30 -13.70
C HIS A 175 -7.99 13.33 -14.86
N ARG A 176 -7.27 13.51 -15.99
CA ARG A 176 -7.39 12.64 -17.17
C ARG A 176 -6.58 11.35 -17.07
N VAL A 177 -5.66 11.25 -16.10
CA VAL A 177 -4.93 10.00 -15.85
C VAL A 177 -5.91 8.98 -15.25
N PRO A 178 -5.99 7.75 -15.76
CA PRO A 178 -6.97 6.76 -15.30
C PRO A 178 -6.92 6.50 -13.80
N LEU A 179 -5.74 6.57 -13.17
CA LEU A 179 -5.60 6.41 -11.71
C LEU A 179 -6.39 7.46 -10.93
N MET A 180 -6.53 8.68 -11.47
CA MET A 180 -7.21 9.81 -10.85
C MET A 180 -8.68 9.96 -11.26
N ARG A 181 -9.20 9.01 -12.05
CA ARG A 181 -10.58 9.06 -12.52
C ARG A 181 -11.57 9.04 -11.33
N SER A 182 -12.56 9.89 -11.38
CA SER A 182 -13.60 10.08 -10.35
C SER A 182 -13.09 10.59 -9.01
N MET A 183 -11.87 11.14 -8.95
CA MET A 183 -11.41 11.91 -7.80
C MET A 183 -11.79 13.37 -7.94
N ASP A 184 -12.11 14.01 -6.81
CA ASP A 184 -12.38 15.45 -6.70
C ASP A 184 -11.10 16.27 -6.94
N ASP A 185 -11.23 17.60 -7.09
CA ASP A 185 -10.09 18.52 -7.24
C ASP A 185 -9.12 18.47 -6.06
N TYR A 186 -9.65 18.16 -4.86
CA TYR A 186 -8.90 17.95 -3.63
C TYR A 186 -9.28 16.63 -2.99
N ILE A 187 -8.28 15.87 -2.59
CA ILE A 187 -8.45 14.58 -1.93
C ILE A 187 -7.78 14.60 -0.55
N MET A 188 -8.41 13.95 0.43
CA MET A 188 -7.88 13.85 1.78
C MET A 188 -7.12 12.55 1.95
N ALA A 189 -5.91 12.61 2.53
CA ALA A 189 -5.10 11.42 2.77
C ALA A 189 -4.40 11.45 4.13
N PRO A 190 -4.31 10.29 4.83
CA PRO A 190 -3.53 10.15 6.05
C PRO A 190 -2.03 10.12 5.76
N HIS A 191 -1.28 10.76 6.65
CA HIS A 191 0.18 10.68 6.69
C HIS A 191 0.68 10.37 8.09
N SER A 192 1.77 9.60 8.16
CA SER A 192 2.53 9.34 9.39
C SER A 192 3.97 9.05 9.00
N ARG A 193 4.80 10.09 8.92
CA ARG A 193 6.20 9.94 8.45
C ARG A 193 7.11 11.06 8.95
N TYR A 194 8.40 10.76 9.07
CA TYR A 194 9.47 11.72 9.38
C TYR A 194 10.24 12.16 8.14
N THR A 195 10.00 11.55 6.97
CA THR A 195 10.75 11.81 5.75
C THR A 195 9.82 12.19 4.60
N GLU A 196 10.39 12.83 3.59
CA GLU A 196 9.67 13.25 2.38
C GLU A 196 10.55 13.12 1.13
N VAL A 197 9.93 13.14 -0.03
CA VAL A 197 10.56 13.26 -1.34
C VAL A 197 10.25 14.65 -1.87
N ARG A 198 11.25 15.32 -2.45
CA ARG A 198 11.11 16.66 -2.98
C ARG A 198 10.60 16.65 -4.41
N ARG A 199 9.77 17.65 -4.72
CA ARG A 199 9.19 17.82 -6.04
C ARG A 199 10.27 17.99 -7.11
N GLU A 200 11.26 18.84 -6.84
CA GLU A 200 12.35 19.13 -7.75
C GLU A 200 13.21 17.88 -8.12
N ASP A 201 13.26 16.88 -7.25
CA ASP A 201 13.97 15.63 -7.55
C ASP A 201 13.14 14.73 -8.47
N VAL A 202 11.84 14.65 -8.26
CA VAL A 202 10.92 13.89 -9.14
C VAL A 202 10.86 14.51 -10.54
N GLU A 203 10.85 15.84 -10.65
CA GLU A 203 10.77 16.56 -11.93
C GLU A 203 12.04 16.40 -12.82
N LYS A 204 13.17 15.95 -12.26
CA LYS A 204 14.36 15.57 -13.04
C LYS A 204 14.15 14.30 -13.87
N HIS A 205 13.09 13.53 -13.56
CA HIS A 205 12.76 12.25 -14.20
C HIS A 205 11.55 12.39 -15.12
N PRO A 206 11.73 12.61 -16.43
CA PRO A 206 10.63 12.82 -17.38
C PRO A 206 9.71 11.60 -17.53
N GLU A 207 10.17 10.42 -17.13
CA GLU A 207 9.40 9.18 -17.07
C GLU A 207 8.41 9.13 -15.89
N LEU A 208 8.53 10.04 -14.91
CA LEU A 208 7.60 10.17 -13.79
C LEU A 208 6.56 11.27 -14.04
N ILE A 209 5.43 11.15 -13.36
CA ILE A 209 4.37 12.16 -13.32
C ILE A 209 3.88 12.32 -11.89
N ILE A 210 3.82 13.55 -11.39
CA ILE A 210 3.23 13.89 -10.09
C ILE A 210 1.73 14.05 -10.30
N LEU A 211 0.93 13.22 -9.64
CA LEU A 211 -0.52 13.19 -9.81
C LEU A 211 -1.26 14.03 -8.78
N SER A 212 -0.74 14.12 -7.55
CA SER A 212 -1.32 14.96 -6.50
C SER A 212 -0.29 15.38 -5.47
N GLU A 213 -0.52 16.57 -4.90
CA GLU A 213 0.37 17.18 -3.91
C GLU A 213 -0.38 18.09 -2.94
N SER A 214 0.24 18.37 -1.80
CA SER A 214 -0.21 19.29 -0.76
C SER A 214 0.86 20.35 -0.49
N ASN A 215 0.45 21.58 -0.19
CA ASN A 215 1.38 22.60 0.27
C ASN A 215 1.99 22.28 1.65
N GLU A 216 1.25 21.53 2.49
CA GLU A 216 1.66 21.18 3.86
C GLU A 216 2.37 19.81 3.91
N ALA A 217 1.81 18.82 3.20
CA ALA A 217 2.27 17.44 3.25
C ALA A 217 3.21 17.06 2.09
N GLY A 218 3.44 17.94 1.12
CA GLY A 218 4.26 17.63 -0.05
C GLY A 218 3.60 16.68 -1.03
N LEU A 219 4.39 15.89 -1.73
CA LEU A 219 3.91 14.94 -2.74
C LEU A 219 3.08 13.83 -2.11
N PHE A 220 1.99 13.41 -2.79
CA PHE A 220 1.18 12.28 -2.35
C PHE A 220 1.21 11.12 -3.36
N LEU A 221 0.86 11.39 -4.62
CA LEU A 221 0.84 10.36 -5.67
C LEU A 221 1.82 10.72 -6.78
N ILE A 222 2.72 9.79 -7.07
CA ILE A 222 3.67 9.83 -8.18
C ILE A 222 3.51 8.52 -8.94
N MET A 223 3.65 8.53 -10.26
CA MET A 223 3.50 7.35 -11.09
C MET A 223 4.51 7.37 -12.25
N SER A 224 5.04 6.21 -12.64
CA SER A 224 5.71 6.07 -13.92
C SER A 224 4.71 6.22 -15.07
N ARG A 225 5.10 6.83 -16.19
CA ARG A 225 4.19 7.08 -17.31
C ARG A 225 3.61 5.81 -17.95
N ASP A 226 4.31 4.71 -17.82
CA ASP A 226 3.85 3.38 -18.26
C ASP A 226 2.87 2.72 -17.26
N GLY A 227 2.66 3.33 -16.07
CA GLY A 227 1.75 2.82 -15.03
C GLY A 227 2.28 1.60 -14.27
N ARG A 228 3.52 1.20 -14.51
CA ARG A 228 4.10 0.01 -13.87
C ARG A 228 4.54 0.24 -12.43
N GLN A 229 4.88 1.49 -12.09
CA GLN A 229 5.32 1.87 -10.75
C GLN A 229 4.45 3.04 -10.26
N ILE A 230 3.78 2.86 -9.14
CA ILE A 230 2.91 3.85 -8.50
C ILE A 230 3.41 4.05 -7.06
N PHE A 231 3.64 5.31 -6.68
CA PHE A 231 4.24 5.68 -5.40
C PHE A 231 3.27 6.55 -4.61
N VAL A 232 2.79 6.03 -3.49
CA VAL A 232 1.85 6.68 -2.56
C VAL A 232 2.60 7.10 -1.31
N GLN A 233 2.81 8.39 -1.10
CA GLN A 233 3.61 8.92 0.02
C GLN A 233 2.86 8.97 1.36
N GLY A 234 1.60 8.61 1.40
CA GLY A 234 0.74 8.52 2.58
C GLY A 234 0.19 7.12 2.78
N HIS A 235 -0.87 7.01 3.58
CA HIS A 235 -1.48 5.75 4.01
C HIS A 235 -2.99 5.69 3.70
N PRO A 236 -3.41 5.58 2.42
CA PRO A 236 -4.82 5.50 2.08
C PRO A 236 -5.52 4.28 2.70
N GLU A 237 -4.77 3.21 3.01
CA GLU A 237 -5.26 1.98 3.62
C GLU A 237 -5.66 2.13 5.10
N TYR A 238 -5.17 3.14 5.80
CA TYR A 238 -5.35 3.28 7.25
C TYR A 238 -6.81 3.26 7.69
N ASP A 239 -7.04 2.59 8.81
CA ASP A 239 -8.31 2.64 9.53
C ASP A 239 -8.48 3.92 10.32
N ARG A 240 -9.76 4.16 10.73
CA ARG A 240 -10.11 5.34 11.52
C ARG A 240 -9.24 5.52 12.75
N MET A 241 -8.87 4.44 13.44
CA MET A 241 -8.16 4.47 14.72
C MET A 241 -6.65 4.29 14.59
N THR A 242 -6.09 4.14 13.40
CA THR A 242 -4.66 3.82 13.23
C THR A 242 -3.76 4.96 13.72
N LEU A 243 -4.03 6.20 13.30
CA LEU A 243 -3.25 7.35 13.79
C LEU A 243 -3.48 7.64 15.28
N ASP A 244 -4.67 7.34 15.82
CA ASP A 244 -4.96 7.41 17.24
C ASP A 244 -4.08 6.44 18.04
N GLY A 245 -4.01 5.18 17.58
CA GLY A 245 -3.14 4.17 18.17
C GLY A 245 -1.66 4.55 18.11
N GLU A 246 -1.20 5.14 17.00
CA GLU A 246 0.17 5.66 16.89
C GLU A 246 0.45 6.82 17.85
N TYR A 247 -0.48 7.77 17.94
CA TYR A 247 -0.38 8.91 18.84
C TYR A 247 -0.28 8.48 20.30
N HIS A 248 -1.20 7.62 20.76
CA HIS A 248 -1.19 7.12 22.14
C HIS A 248 0.01 6.22 22.44
N ARG A 249 0.47 5.40 21.49
CA ARG A 249 1.71 4.63 21.59
C ARG A 249 2.92 5.53 21.83
N ASP A 250 3.02 6.62 21.05
CA ASP A 250 4.15 7.53 21.12
C ASP A 250 4.11 8.36 22.41
N LEU A 251 2.92 8.76 22.90
CA LEU A 251 2.72 9.33 24.23
C LEU A 251 3.18 8.35 25.35
N GLY A 252 2.78 7.08 25.26
CA GLY A 252 3.15 6.04 26.23
C GLY A 252 4.66 5.76 26.28
N LYS A 253 5.39 6.07 25.22
CA LYS A 253 6.86 5.98 25.17
C LYS A 253 7.58 7.24 25.69
N GLY A 254 6.83 8.25 26.16
CA GLY A 254 7.39 9.53 26.58
C GLY A 254 7.89 10.40 25.43
N ILE A 255 7.58 10.05 24.19
CA ILE A 255 7.75 10.90 23.01
C ILE A 255 6.60 11.90 23.08
N ASN A 256 6.87 13.18 23.12
CA ASN A 256 5.83 14.21 23.14
C ASN A 256 5.33 14.49 21.68
N PRO A 257 4.47 13.63 21.09
CA PRO A 257 4.04 13.78 19.71
C PRO A 257 3.08 14.94 19.58
N GLN A 258 3.10 15.60 18.43
CA GLN A 258 2.04 16.53 18.07
C GLN A 258 0.73 15.77 17.84
N ILE A 259 -0.39 16.39 18.19
CA ILE A 259 -1.73 15.85 17.87
C ILE A 259 -1.84 15.69 16.34
N PRO A 260 -2.29 14.54 15.84
CA PRO A 260 -2.48 14.36 14.40
C PRO A 260 -3.39 15.45 13.81
N CYS A 261 -2.89 16.21 12.84
CA CYS A 261 -3.54 17.38 12.26
C CYS A 261 -4.83 16.97 11.51
N ASN A 262 -5.92 17.73 11.67
CA ASN A 262 -7.21 17.52 11.00
C ASN A 262 -7.80 16.09 11.20
N TYR A 263 -7.41 15.41 12.25
CA TYR A 263 -7.79 14.01 12.47
C TYR A 263 -8.90 13.86 13.50
N TYR A 264 -8.81 14.57 14.61
CA TYR A 264 -9.88 14.60 15.60
C TYR A 264 -10.85 15.75 15.34
N GLU A 265 -12.07 15.63 15.81
CA GLU A 265 -13.03 16.72 15.76
C GLU A 265 -12.52 17.92 16.59
N ASN A 266 -12.33 19.06 15.94
CA ASN A 266 -11.74 20.28 16.52
C ASN A 266 -10.31 20.08 17.08
N ASP A 267 -9.54 19.13 16.53
CA ASP A 267 -8.20 18.75 16.99
C ASP A 267 -8.15 18.34 18.48
N ASP A 268 -9.28 17.88 19.03
CA ASP A 268 -9.41 17.42 20.42
C ASP A 268 -9.21 15.88 20.48
N PRO A 269 -8.06 15.39 21.04
CA PRO A 269 -7.75 13.96 21.09
C PRO A 269 -8.67 13.15 22.02
N THR A 270 -9.57 13.80 22.77
CA THR A 270 -10.63 13.14 23.54
C THR A 270 -11.85 12.79 22.70
N LYS A 271 -11.91 13.32 21.46
CA LYS A 271 -13.01 13.10 20.52
C LYS A 271 -12.70 11.98 19.55
N LYS A 272 -13.76 11.45 18.94
CA LYS A 272 -13.63 10.41 17.93
C LYS A 272 -12.96 10.96 16.66
N PRO A 273 -11.99 10.24 16.06
CA PRO A 273 -11.41 10.64 14.79
C PRO A 273 -12.43 10.74 13.64
N VAL A 274 -12.23 11.73 12.77
CA VAL A 274 -13.06 11.96 11.57
C VAL A 274 -12.51 11.14 10.42
N LEU A 275 -13.32 10.25 9.84
CA LEU A 275 -12.94 9.46 8.66
C LEU A 275 -13.36 10.18 7.38
N CYS A 276 -12.43 10.79 6.67
CA CYS A 276 -12.70 11.57 5.46
C CYS A 276 -11.87 11.13 4.23
N TRP A 277 -11.10 10.05 4.31
CA TRP A 277 -10.24 9.57 3.21
C TRP A 277 -10.70 8.25 2.58
N ARG A 278 -11.71 7.56 3.14
CA ARG A 278 -12.14 6.24 2.69
C ARG A 278 -12.60 6.21 1.21
N ASN A 279 -13.32 7.23 0.77
CA ASN A 279 -13.80 7.29 -0.61
C ASN A 279 -12.63 7.44 -1.60
N MET A 280 -11.67 8.31 -1.29
CA MET A 280 -10.45 8.48 -2.08
C MET A 280 -9.66 7.17 -2.14
N ALA A 281 -9.46 6.51 -0.99
CA ALA A 281 -8.76 5.24 -0.92
C ALA A 281 -9.44 4.16 -1.79
N ASN A 282 -10.74 3.97 -1.64
CA ASN A 282 -11.51 3.03 -2.45
C ASN A 282 -11.39 3.33 -3.96
N THR A 283 -11.44 4.61 -4.33
CA THR A 283 -11.28 5.03 -5.73
C THR A 283 -9.87 4.73 -6.25
N LEU A 284 -8.83 5.03 -5.46
CA LEU A 284 -7.43 4.77 -5.80
C LEU A 284 -7.19 3.28 -6.07
N TYR A 285 -7.55 2.42 -5.12
CA TYR A 285 -7.35 0.98 -5.25
C TYR A 285 -8.19 0.37 -6.38
N SER A 286 -9.45 0.79 -6.54
CA SER A 286 -10.31 0.34 -7.64
C SER A 286 -9.77 0.75 -9.01
N ASN A 287 -9.28 1.99 -9.16
CA ASN A 287 -8.68 2.47 -10.40
C ASN A 287 -7.36 1.75 -10.71
N TRP A 288 -6.51 1.52 -9.69
CA TRP A 288 -5.29 0.74 -9.85
C TRP A 288 -5.61 -0.69 -10.33
N LEU A 289 -6.50 -1.39 -9.63
CA LEU A 289 -6.90 -2.76 -10.00
C LEU A 289 -7.51 -2.83 -11.40
N ASN A 290 -8.36 -1.87 -11.77
CA ASN A 290 -9.02 -1.88 -13.06
C ASN A 290 -8.07 -1.52 -14.21
N TYR A 291 -7.36 -0.39 -14.12
CA TYR A 291 -6.66 0.18 -15.27
C TYR A 291 -5.20 -0.26 -15.38
N TYR A 292 -4.53 -0.55 -14.26
CA TYR A 292 -3.09 -0.85 -14.23
C TYR A 292 -2.77 -2.31 -13.90
N VAL A 293 -3.75 -3.04 -13.36
CA VAL A 293 -3.64 -4.47 -13.11
C VAL A 293 -4.46 -5.24 -14.13
N TYR A 294 -5.78 -5.18 -14.07
CA TYR A 294 -6.68 -6.01 -14.90
C TYR A 294 -6.53 -5.74 -16.40
N GLN A 295 -6.66 -4.46 -16.82
CA GLN A 295 -6.60 -4.11 -18.24
C GLN A 295 -5.18 -4.14 -18.82
N ALA A 296 -4.15 -4.00 -17.97
CA ALA A 296 -2.75 -4.01 -18.40
C ALA A 296 -2.12 -5.40 -18.40
N THR A 297 -2.69 -6.37 -17.68
CA THR A 297 -2.18 -7.75 -17.68
C THR A 297 -2.43 -8.40 -19.05
N PRO A 298 -1.39 -8.91 -19.72
CA PRO A 298 -1.53 -9.62 -20.97
C PRO A 298 -2.36 -10.90 -20.74
N TYR A 299 -3.55 -10.97 -21.31
CA TYR A 299 -4.33 -12.21 -21.30
C TYR A 299 -3.84 -13.09 -22.46
N LYS A 300 -3.14 -14.16 -22.16
CA LYS A 300 -2.93 -15.27 -23.07
C LYS A 300 -3.85 -16.40 -22.61
N LEU A 301 -4.82 -16.78 -23.44
CA LEU A 301 -5.35 -18.14 -23.38
C LEU A 301 -4.13 -19.04 -23.56
N GLU A 302 -3.83 -19.90 -22.58
CA GLU A 302 -2.89 -20.99 -22.80
C GLU A 302 -3.44 -21.77 -23.98
N GLU A 303 -2.75 -21.71 -25.14
CA GLU A 303 -2.90 -22.73 -26.14
C GLU A 303 -2.48 -24.01 -25.45
N ASP A 304 -3.42 -24.96 -25.32
CA ASP A 304 -3.18 -26.27 -24.76
C ASP A 304 -1.87 -26.81 -25.37
N ALA A 305 -0.86 -26.98 -24.50
CA ALA A 305 0.37 -27.64 -24.92
C ALA A 305 0.03 -29.08 -25.17
N GLU A 306 -0.05 -29.45 -26.48
CA GLU A 306 -0.02 -30.83 -26.92
C GLU A 306 1.27 -31.56 -26.47
#